data_733cea0e34fd73b4aca5a7bd84a115d2
#
_entry.id   733cea0e34fd73b4aca5a7bd84a115d2
#
_cell.length_a   1.000
_cell.length_b   1.000
_cell.length_c   1.000
_cell.angle_alpha   90.00
_cell.angle_beta   90.00
_cell.angle_gamma   90.00
#
_symmetry.space_group_name_H-M   'P 1'
#
loop_
_entity.id
_entity.type
_entity.pdbx_description
1 polymer ?
#
loop_
_entity_poly.entity_id
_entity_poly.type
_entity_poly.pdbx_seq_one_letter_code
_entity_poly.pdbx_strand_id
1 'polypeptide(L)'
;MNRNVEDYIKPGARAHLVGIGGVSMAPLAEVLKGKGVEITGSDMRESGTAAHLRSLGIPVTIGHLPQNVEGAGCVIRTAAVHNDNPEIAAALAAGIPVFERAQAWGALMRHYQNALCVAGTHGKTTTSSMCTHIFLAAGRDPSVMIGGSLPILGAGHRVGHGNTIIAEACEYCNSFLSFAPTTAVILNVEPDHLDFFKDLDDIKRSFRHFAELVPAEGWVVVNQDDPGAMDALAELDRPVLTFGLERGDVHAAGLTWNGGCASFGLWVKGEVPVRINLAVPGVHNLSNALAACAAAYCLGVDPADMARGLAQFTGAGRRFEKKGTYHGADVYDDYAHHPDELRALLTMAKTLGYRRVVCAFQPHTYTRTAAFFNDFAQVLQLADAAVVAEIYAARETDTLGVSSQALAERIPGAVCRATLEEVTACLAQLARPGDLILTVGAGDIYLAGEALVGMG
;
A
#
# COMPACT_ATOMS: atom_id res chain seq x y z
N MET A 1 -18.43 -29.44 5.60
CA MET A 1 -18.93 -28.66 4.47
C MET A 1 -18.04 -27.44 4.34
N ASN A 2 -17.43 -27.26 3.18
CA ASN A 2 -16.68 -26.00 2.91
C ASN A 2 -17.72 -24.88 2.82
N ARG A 3 -17.75 -24.00 3.84
CA ARG A 3 -18.66 -22.84 3.85
C ARG A 3 -18.08 -21.78 2.94
N ASN A 4 -18.82 -21.37 1.92
CA ASN A 4 -18.40 -20.29 1.01
C ASN A 4 -18.87 -18.95 1.57
N VAL A 5 -18.01 -17.96 1.67
CA VAL A 5 -18.34 -16.61 2.16
C VAL A 5 -19.44 -15.94 1.33
N GLU A 6 -19.54 -16.25 0.03
CA GLU A 6 -20.58 -15.72 -0.87
C GLU A 6 -22.02 -16.02 -0.39
N ASP A 7 -22.23 -17.16 0.26
CA ASP A 7 -23.53 -17.53 0.81
C ASP A 7 -24.00 -16.60 1.93
N TYR A 8 -23.07 -15.90 2.56
CA TYR A 8 -23.27 -15.08 3.75
C TYR A 8 -23.16 -13.57 3.51
N ILE A 9 -22.76 -13.13 2.30
CA ILE A 9 -22.60 -11.70 1.94
C ILE A 9 -23.52 -11.28 0.79
N LYS A 10 -24.68 -11.91 0.67
CA LYS A 10 -25.73 -11.59 -0.30
C LYS A 10 -26.77 -10.62 0.30
N PRO A 11 -27.57 -9.94 -0.55
CA PRO A 11 -28.62 -9.02 -0.08
C PRO A 11 -29.53 -9.67 0.98
N GLY A 12 -29.77 -8.95 2.08
CA GLY A 12 -30.56 -9.41 3.23
C GLY A 12 -29.82 -10.34 4.22
N ALA A 13 -28.57 -10.74 3.91
CA ALA A 13 -27.73 -11.45 4.89
C ALA A 13 -27.23 -10.49 5.96
N ARG A 14 -26.87 -11.01 7.14
CA ARG A 14 -26.33 -10.25 8.27
C ARG A 14 -24.89 -10.64 8.52
N ALA A 15 -23.96 -9.69 8.45
CA ALA A 15 -22.54 -9.90 8.71
C ALA A 15 -22.02 -8.97 9.81
N HIS A 16 -21.22 -9.52 10.73
CA HIS A 16 -20.53 -8.77 11.77
C HIS A 16 -19.05 -8.67 11.46
N LEU A 17 -18.49 -7.45 11.44
CA LEU A 17 -17.10 -7.17 11.10
C LEU A 17 -16.29 -6.84 12.35
N VAL A 18 -15.30 -7.67 12.69
CA VAL A 18 -14.43 -7.48 13.86
C VAL A 18 -13.16 -6.74 13.45
N GLY A 19 -12.88 -5.59 14.08
CA GLY A 19 -11.87 -4.62 13.65
C GLY A 19 -12.35 -3.75 12.50
N ILE A 20 -13.64 -3.36 12.54
CA ILE A 20 -14.33 -2.69 11.42
C ILE A 20 -13.72 -1.34 11.03
N GLY A 21 -13.05 -0.63 11.96
CA GLY A 21 -12.37 0.64 11.70
C GLY A 21 -11.04 0.52 10.95
N GLY A 22 -10.58 -0.70 10.67
CA GLY A 22 -9.32 -0.93 9.93
C GLY A 22 -9.38 -0.45 8.48
N VAL A 23 -8.22 -0.02 7.94
CA VAL A 23 -8.05 0.62 6.61
C VAL A 23 -8.75 -0.12 5.47
N SER A 24 -8.84 -1.44 5.51
CA SER A 24 -9.49 -2.24 4.47
C SER A 24 -10.74 -3.00 4.96
N MET A 25 -11.08 -2.89 6.25
CA MET A 25 -12.33 -3.41 6.81
C MET A 25 -13.47 -2.40 6.64
N ALA A 26 -13.22 -1.12 6.89
CA ALA A 26 -14.23 -0.08 6.70
C ALA A 26 -14.71 0.00 5.24
N PRO A 27 -13.83 0.02 4.22
CA PRO A 27 -14.26 -0.11 2.83
C PRO A 27 -15.11 -1.35 2.55
N LEU A 28 -14.73 -2.49 3.13
CA LEU A 28 -15.51 -3.73 2.98
C LEU A 28 -16.93 -3.57 3.52
N ALA A 29 -17.05 -2.95 4.72
CA ALA A 29 -18.35 -2.70 5.33
C ALA A 29 -19.24 -1.82 4.44
N GLU A 30 -18.69 -0.77 3.84
CA GLU A 30 -19.42 0.14 2.95
C GLU A 30 -19.86 -0.55 1.66
N VAL A 31 -18.96 -1.31 1.01
CA VAL A 31 -19.27 -2.07 -0.22
C VAL A 31 -20.34 -3.11 0.04
N LEU A 32 -20.23 -3.89 1.13
CA LEU A 32 -21.21 -4.90 1.50
C LEU A 32 -22.58 -4.28 1.81
N LYS A 33 -22.60 -3.15 2.56
CA LYS A 33 -23.82 -2.41 2.81
C LYS A 33 -24.46 -1.89 1.51
N GLY A 34 -23.66 -1.33 0.60
CA GLY A 34 -24.13 -0.90 -0.73
C GLY A 34 -24.72 -2.04 -1.56
N LYS A 35 -24.32 -3.27 -1.30
CA LYS A 35 -24.87 -4.49 -1.91
C LYS A 35 -26.07 -5.07 -1.14
N GLY A 36 -26.58 -4.39 -0.12
CA GLY A 36 -27.77 -4.79 0.64
C GLY A 36 -27.52 -5.82 1.75
N VAL A 37 -26.27 -5.99 2.19
CA VAL A 37 -25.94 -6.78 3.38
C VAL A 37 -26.18 -5.93 4.62
N GLU A 38 -26.84 -6.48 5.64
CA GLU A 38 -26.96 -5.85 6.95
C GLU A 38 -25.64 -5.97 7.72
N ILE A 39 -24.94 -4.84 7.92
CA ILE A 39 -23.63 -4.81 8.53
C ILE A 39 -23.71 -4.26 9.95
N THR A 40 -23.06 -4.98 10.86
CA THR A 40 -22.66 -4.49 12.19
C THR A 40 -21.15 -4.69 12.36
N GLY A 41 -20.54 -4.06 13.35
CA GLY A 41 -19.13 -4.34 13.64
C GLY A 41 -18.65 -3.80 14.96
N SER A 42 -17.43 -4.16 15.30
CA SER A 42 -16.74 -3.74 16.51
C SER A 42 -15.31 -3.28 16.22
N ASP A 43 -14.81 -2.41 17.09
CA ASP A 43 -13.41 -2.00 17.10
C ASP A 43 -12.91 -1.79 18.53
N MET A 44 -11.62 -1.87 18.76
CA MET A 44 -11.01 -1.66 20.08
C MET A 44 -11.08 -0.21 20.55
N ARG A 45 -11.11 0.74 19.61
CA ARG A 45 -10.98 2.17 19.90
C ARG A 45 -11.95 3.00 19.08
N GLU A 46 -12.40 4.10 19.68
CA GLU A 46 -13.11 5.13 18.92
C GLU A 46 -12.16 5.78 17.90
N SER A 47 -12.67 6.02 16.70
CA SER A 47 -11.90 6.62 15.60
C SER A 47 -12.81 7.40 14.65
N GLY A 48 -12.22 8.32 13.87
CA GLY A 48 -12.94 9.01 12.80
C GLY A 48 -13.60 8.04 11.81
N THR A 49 -12.98 6.90 11.55
CA THR A 49 -13.52 5.84 10.69
C THR A 49 -14.77 5.20 11.32
N ALA A 50 -14.74 4.90 12.63
CA ALA A 50 -15.91 4.36 13.34
C ALA A 50 -17.08 5.37 13.34
N ALA A 51 -16.79 6.66 13.57
CA ALA A 51 -17.79 7.73 13.48
C ALA A 51 -18.36 7.87 12.06
N HIS A 52 -17.52 7.79 11.03
CA HIS A 52 -17.95 7.80 9.62
C HIS A 52 -18.88 6.62 9.30
N LEU A 53 -18.52 5.39 9.67
CA LEU A 53 -19.36 4.21 9.45
C LEU A 53 -20.73 4.35 10.14
N ARG A 54 -20.77 4.89 11.37
CA ARG A 54 -22.06 5.18 12.05
C ARG A 54 -22.87 6.23 11.30
N SER A 55 -22.25 7.26 10.73
CA SER A 55 -22.95 8.26 9.92
C SER A 55 -23.59 7.67 8.66
N LEU A 56 -23.00 6.59 8.15
CA LEU A 56 -23.56 5.79 7.05
C LEU A 56 -24.65 4.80 7.52
N GLY A 57 -24.97 4.79 8.83
CA GLY A 57 -25.96 3.88 9.41
C GLY A 57 -25.46 2.44 9.54
N ILE A 58 -24.16 2.24 9.76
CA ILE A 58 -23.55 0.97 10.16
C ILE A 58 -23.30 1.01 11.67
N PRO A 59 -23.99 0.15 12.49
CA PRO A 59 -23.75 0.10 13.93
C PRO A 59 -22.31 -0.36 14.22
N VAL A 60 -21.56 0.44 14.96
CA VAL A 60 -20.19 0.12 15.42
C VAL A 60 -20.12 0.17 16.93
N THR A 61 -19.78 -0.95 17.56
CA THR A 61 -19.57 -1.08 19.01
C THR A 61 -18.09 -0.91 19.33
N ILE A 62 -17.77 -0.20 20.40
CA ILE A 62 -16.40 -0.10 20.92
C ILE A 62 -16.19 -1.15 22.00
N GLY A 63 -15.13 -1.94 21.82
CA GLY A 63 -14.84 -3.12 22.64
C GLY A 63 -15.33 -4.42 22.00
N HIS A 64 -14.61 -5.49 22.27
CA HIS A 64 -14.93 -6.83 21.77
C HIS A 64 -15.68 -7.62 22.86
N LEU A 65 -16.96 -7.85 22.65
CA LEU A 65 -17.82 -8.56 23.59
C LEU A 65 -18.54 -9.73 22.90
N PRO A 66 -18.69 -10.88 23.57
CA PRO A 66 -19.33 -12.07 22.97
C PRO A 66 -20.71 -11.81 22.35
N GLN A 67 -21.49 -10.93 22.98
CA GLN A 67 -22.85 -10.59 22.52
C GLN A 67 -22.90 -9.80 21.22
N ASN A 68 -21.80 -9.19 20.79
CA ASN A 68 -21.76 -8.41 19.55
C ASN A 68 -22.06 -9.26 18.30
N VAL A 69 -21.82 -10.57 18.34
CA VAL A 69 -22.06 -11.50 17.22
C VAL A 69 -23.46 -12.13 17.22
N GLU A 70 -24.31 -11.77 18.21
CA GLU A 70 -25.67 -12.31 18.29
C GLU A 70 -26.49 -11.94 17.05
N GLY A 71 -27.08 -12.96 16.45
CA GLY A 71 -27.90 -12.81 15.24
C GLY A 71 -27.09 -12.57 13.95
N ALA A 72 -25.77 -12.60 13.97
CA ALA A 72 -24.96 -12.55 12.78
C ALA A 72 -25.06 -13.88 12.00
N GLY A 73 -25.22 -13.81 10.70
CA GLY A 73 -25.16 -14.98 9.80
C GLY A 73 -23.71 -15.42 9.57
N CYS A 74 -22.77 -14.46 9.59
CA CYS A 74 -21.33 -14.72 9.59
C CYS A 74 -20.56 -13.63 10.31
N VAL A 75 -19.30 -13.93 10.67
CA VAL A 75 -18.33 -12.97 11.20
C VAL A 75 -17.19 -12.85 10.19
N ILE A 76 -16.78 -11.62 9.92
CA ILE A 76 -15.61 -11.33 9.08
C ILE A 76 -14.58 -10.60 9.95
N ARG A 77 -13.35 -11.10 9.98
CA ARG A 77 -12.27 -10.54 10.81
C ARG A 77 -11.10 -10.05 9.98
N THR A 78 -10.34 -9.10 10.52
CA THR A 78 -8.99 -8.80 10.04
C THR A 78 -8.01 -9.87 10.53
N ALA A 79 -6.91 -10.09 9.79
CA ALA A 79 -5.83 -11.00 10.18
C ALA A 79 -5.19 -10.65 11.55
N ALA A 80 -5.38 -9.41 12.02
CA ALA A 80 -4.91 -8.96 13.34
C ALA A 80 -5.71 -9.52 14.52
N VAL A 81 -6.88 -10.09 14.27
CA VAL A 81 -7.80 -10.63 15.29
C VAL A 81 -7.69 -12.15 15.30
N HIS A 82 -7.21 -12.70 16.40
CA HIS A 82 -7.00 -14.15 16.56
C HIS A 82 -8.21 -14.85 17.17
N ASN A 83 -8.13 -16.19 17.30
CA ASN A 83 -9.24 -17.02 17.78
C ASN A 83 -9.56 -16.84 19.27
N ASP A 84 -8.67 -16.26 20.05
CA ASP A 84 -8.84 -15.90 21.46
C ASP A 84 -9.65 -14.60 21.67
N ASN A 85 -9.92 -13.86 20.61
CA ASN A 85 -10.82 -12.72 20.68
C ASN A 85 -12.22 -13.16 21.12
N PRO A 86 -12.86 -12.48 22.10
CA PRO A 86 -14.15 -12.88 22.67
C PRO A 86 -15.28 -13.04 21.63
N GLU A 87 -15.32 -12.22 20.59
CA GLU A 87 -16.31 -12.30 19.51
C GLU A 87 -16.06 -13.50 18.60
N ILE A 88 -14.79 -13.75 18.24
CA ILE A 88 -14.43 -14.91 17.43
C ILE A 88 -14.69 -16.21 18.19
N ALA A 89 -14.31 -16.27 19.47
CA ALA A 89 -14.58 -17.43 20.33
C ALA A 89 -16.10 -17.70 20.45
N ALA A 90 -16.90 -16.67 20.67
CA ALA A 90 -18.35 -16.78 20.74
C ALA A 90 -18.97 -17.23 19.42
N ALA A 91 -18.53 -16.66 18.29
CA ALA A 91 -18.99 -17.08 16.96
C ALA A 91 -18.71 -18.56 16.69
N LEU A 92 -17.49 -19.01 16.97
CA LEU A 92 -17.08 -20.42 16.80
C LEU A 92 -17.90 -21.35 17.69
N ALA A 93 -18.12 -20.97 18.96
CA ALA A 93 -18.93 -21.74 19.91
C ALA A 93 -20.40 -21.85 19.47
N ALA A 94 -20.95 -20.77 18.88
CA ALA A 94 -22.31 -20.74 18.34
C ALA A 94 -22.44 -21.38 16.94
N GLY A 95 -21.35 -21.87 16.34
CA GLY A 95 -21.34 -22.44 14.99
C GLY A 95 -21.52 -21.39 13.87
N ILE A 96 -21.38 -20.10 14.18
CA ILE A 96 -21.42 -19.01 13.21
C ILE A 96 -20.13 -19.06 12.37
N PRO A 97 -20.20 -19.04 11.01
CA PRO A 97 -19.01 -19.02 10.18
C PRO A 97 -18.15 -17.80 10.42
N VAL A 98 -16.83 -18.01 10.52
CA VAL A 98 -15.83 -16.95 10.62
C VAL A 98 -14.99 -16.97 9.35
N PHE A 99 -14.89 -15.81 8.69
CA PHE A 99 -14.13 -15.62 7.46
C PHE A 99 -13.06 -14.54 7.65
N GLU A 100 -11.97 -14.68 6.90
CA GLU A 100 -10.99 -13.61 6.78
C GLU A 100 -11.49 -12.52 5.83
N ARG A 101 -11.14 -11.28 6.11
CA ARG A 101 -11.42 -10.13 5.25
C ARG A 101 -11.05 -10.37 3.78
N ALA A 102 -9.90 -11.00 3.53
CA ALA A 102 -9.44 -11.26 2.16
C ALA A 102 -10.38 -12.21 1.40
N GLN A 103 -11.00 -13.18 2.08
CA GLN A 103 -12.00 -14.07 1.49
C GLN A 103 -13.27 -13.30 1.05
N ALA A 104 -13.72 -12.34 1.86
CA ALA A 104 -14.85 -11.50 1.52
C ALA A 104 -14.55 -10.58 0.32
N TRP A 105 -13.35 -10.00 0.26
CA TRP A 105 -12.90 -9.23 -0.90
C TRP A 105 -12.82 -10.10 -2.16
N GLY A 106 -12.24 -11.30 -2.09
CA GLY A 106 -12.20 -12.21 -3.22
C GLY A 106 -13.57 -12.59 -3.72
N ALA A 107 -14.54 -12.84 -2.83
CA ALA A 107 -15.92 -13.09 -3.19
C ALA A 107 -16.56 -11.87 -3.90
N LEU A 108 -16.30 -10.66 -3.41
CA LEU A 108 -16.78 -9.43 -4.07
C LEU A 108 -16.17 -9.24 -5.46
N MET A 109 -14.88 -9.54 -5.64
CA MET A 109 -14.18 -9.41 -6.91
C MET A 109 -14.79 -10.25 -8.01
N ARG A 110 -15.32 -11.42 -7.71
CA ARG A 110 -16.00 -12.30 -8.68
C ARG A 110 -17.26 -11.69 -9.30
N HIS A 111 -17.78 -10.61 -8.71
CA HIS A 111 -18.92 -9.86 -9.27
C HIS A 111 -18.51 -8.71 -10.21
N TYR A 112 -17.21 -8.49 -10.41
CA TYR A 112 -16.70 -7.50 -11.35
C TYR A 112 -16.18 -8.20 -12.62
N GLN A 113 -16.43 -7.60 -13.78
CA GLN A 113 -15.88 -8.08 -15.04
C GLN A 113 -14.35 -7.96 -15.03
N ASN A 114 -13.85 -6.88 -14.44
CA ASN A 114 -12.43 -6.58 -14.35
C ASN A 114 -12.03 -6.42 -12.88
N ALA A 115 -11.34 -7.40 -12.34
CA ALA A 115 -10.69 -7.32 -11.02
C ALA A 115 -9.18 -7.12 -11.23
N LEU A 116 -8.74 -5.85 -11.22
CA LEU A 116 -7.35 -5.46 -11.32
C LEU A 116 -6.71 -5.49 -9.94
N CYS A 117 -5.81 -6.42 -9.70
CA CYS A 117 -5.12 -6.61 -8.44
C CYS A 117 -3.62 -6.29 -8.59
N VAL A 118 -3.12 -5.33 -7.81
CA VAL A 118 -1.72 -4.89 -7.86
C VAL A 118 -0.96 -5.48 -6.68
N ALA A 119 -0.01 -6.37 -6.97
CA ALA A 119 0.88 -7.04 -6.03
C ALA A 119 2.34 -6.67 -6.26
N GLY A 120 3.18 -6.93 -5.28
CA GLY A 120 4.61 -6.69 -5.30
C GLY A 120 5.10 -6.37 -3.90
N THR A 121 6.37 -6.56 -3.61
CA THR A 121 6.94 -6.17 -2.32
C THR A 121 6.77 -4.67 -2.12
N HIS A 122 7.07 -3.86 -3.15
CA HIS A 122 7.02 -2.40 -3.12
C HIS A 122 6.15 -1.82 -4.25
N GLY A 123 5.69 -0.56 -4.10
CA GLY A 123 5.00 0.19 -5.14
C GLY A 123 3.50 -0.05 -5.28
N LYS A 124 2.91 -1.02 -4.56
CA LYS A 124 1.49 -1.41 -4.64
C LYS A 124 0.52 -0.22 -4.56
N THR A 125 0.62 0.55 -3.49
CA THR A 125 -0.26 1.72 -3.23
C THR A 125 -0.16 2.76 -4.33
N THR A 126 1.06 3.11 -4.75
CA THR A 126 1.29 4.11 -5.79
C THR A 126 0.75 3.65 -7.14
N THR A 127 1.02 2.40 -7.54
CA THR A 127 0.54 1.85 -8.81
C THR A 127 -0.98 1.73 -8.83
N SER A 128 -1.62 1.24 -7.76
CA SER A 128 -3.08 1.18 -7.64
C SER A 128 -3.71 2.58 -7.71
N SER A 129 -3.04 3.57 -7.11
CA SER A 129 -3.47 4.98 -7.18
C SER A 129 -3.37 5.53 -8.61
N MET A 130 -2.26 5.26 -9.31
CA MET A 130 -2.09 5.64 -10.72
C MET A 130 -3.13 4.96 -11.62
N CYS A 131 -3.40 3.66 -11.44
CA CYS A 131 -4.50 2.97 -12.11
C CYS A 131 -5.83 3.67 -11.85
N THR A 132 -6.11 4.05 -10.60
CA THR A 132 -7.35 4.76 -10.25
C THR A 132 -7.49 6.07 -11.03
N HIS A 133 -6.44 6.90 -11.10
CA HIS A 133 -6.45 8.13 -11.88
C HIS A 133 -6.69 7.87 -13.37
N ILE A 134 -6.04 6.87 -13.95
CA ILE A 134 -6.22 6.47 -15.35
C ILE A 134 -7.68 6.08 -15.62
N PHE A 135 -8.26 5.21 -14.79
CA PHE A 135 -9.62 4.71 -14.99
C PHE A 135 -10.68 5.80 -14.78
N LEU A 136 -10.46 6.73 -13.84
CA LEU A 136 -11.32 7.90 -13.65
C LEU A 136 -11.22 8.86 -14.86
N ALA A 137 -10.02 9.12 -15.38
CA ALA A 137 -9.81 9.94 -16.57
C ALA A 137 -10.46 9.32 -17.83
N ALA A 138 -10.52 7.98 -17.89
CA ALA A 138 -11.22 7.23 -18.93
C ALA A 138 -12.75 7.15 -18.73
N GLY A 139 -13.30 7.77 -17.69
CA GLY A 139 -14.74 7.75 -17.38
C GLY A 139 -15.27 6.38 -16.93
N ARG A 140 -14.40 5.51 -16.41
CA ARG A 140 -14.72 4.10 -16.10
C ARG A 140 -15.28 3.85 -14.71
N ASP A 141 -15.60 4.81 -13.92
CA ASP A 141 -16.22 4.72 -12.57
C ASP A 141 -15.81 3.48 -11.72
N PRO A 142 -14.51 3.23 -11.44
CA PRO A 142 -14.07 2.01 -10.77
C PRO A 142 -14.44 2.00 -9.29
N SER A 143 -14.66 0.80 -8.73
CA SER A 143 -14.50 0.56 -7.29
C SER A 143 -13.01 0.45 -6.97
N VAL A 144 -12.58 0.96 -5.81
CA VAL A 144 -11.16 1.09 -5.46
C VAL A 144 -10.94 0.64 -4.02
N MET A 145 -9.87 -0.13 -3.79
CA MET A 145 -9.36 -0.50 -2.46
C MET A 145 -7.83 -0.38 -2.45
N ILE A 146 -7.31 0.65 -1.80
CA ILE A 146 -5.87 0.94 -1.69
C ILE A 146 -5.46 1.01 -0.21
N GLY A 147 -4.23 0.65 0.09
CA GLY A 147 -3.68 0.65 1.45
C GLY A 147 -3.41 2.05 2.03
N GLY A 148 -3.49 3.10 1.22
CA GLY A 148 -3.25 4.49 1.61
C GLY A 148 -4.39 5.41 1.18
N SER A 149 -4.35 6.67 1.62
CA SER A 149 -5.28 7.70 1.20
C SER A 149 -4.91 8.26 -0.18
N LEU A 150 -5.91 8.48 -1.03
CA LEU A 150 -5.75 9.10 -2.34
C LEU A 150 -6.48 10.44 -2.38
N PRO A 151 -5.78 11.57 -2.59
CA PRO A 151 -6.37 12.92 -2.49
C PRO A 151 -7.63 13.11 -3.35
N ILE A 152 -7.66 12.60 -4.58
CA ILE A 152 -8.82 12.70 -5.47
C ILE A 152 -10.08 11.98 -4.94
N LEU A 153 -9.90 11.01 -4.04
CA LEU A 153 -10.99 10.27 -3.42
C LEU A 153 -11.31 10.80 -2.01
N GLY A 154 -10.38 11.51 -1.38
CA GLY A 154 -10.43 11.86 0.05
C GLY A 154 -10.36 10.64 0.98
N ALA A 155 -10.06 9.46 0.46
CA ALA A 155 -10.05 8.19 1.17
C ALA A 155 -9.12 7.18 0.48
N GLY A 156 -8.90 6.02 1.12
CA GLY A 156 -8.19 4.86 0.51
C GLY A 156 -9.12 3.94 -0.29
N HIS A 157 -10.40 4.31 -0.44
CA HIS A 157 -11.39 3.46 -1.13
C HIS A 157 -12.46 4.28 -1.83
N ARG A 158 -13.17 3.63 -2.74
CA ARG A 158 -14.31 4.16 -3.45
C ARG A 158 -15.26 3.03 -3.84
N VAL A 159 -16.54 3.24 -3.68
CA VAL A 159 -17.58 2.38 -4.27
C VAL A 159 -18.00 3.00 -5.58
N GLY A 160 -17.56 2.42 -6.70
CA GLY A 160 -17.95 2.82 -8.05
C GLY A 160 -19.11 1.97 -8.58
N HIS A 161 -19.74 2.45 -9.65
CA HIS A 161 -20.83 1.75 -10.34
C HIS A 161 -20.39 1.07 -11.65
N GLY A 162 -19.10 1.21 -12.01
CA GLY A 162 -18.51 0.56 -13.16
C GLY A 162 -18.27 -0.94 -12.94
N ASN A 163 -17.81 -1.60 -13.99
CA ASN A 163 -17.54 -3.03 -14.01
C ASN A 163 -16.11 -3.41 -13.57
N THR A 164 -15.35 -2.46 -13.05
CA THR A 164 -13.96 -2.63 -12.65
C THR A 164 -13.78 -2.41 -11.15
N ILE A 165 -13.03 -3.30 -10.51
CA ILE A 165 -12.45 -3.07 -9.18
C ILE A 165 -10.93 -3.00 -9.28
N ILE A 166 -10.32 -2.00 -8.65
CA ILE A 166 -8.87 -1.85 -8.51
C ILE A 166 -8.51 -2.11 -7.06
N ALA A 167 -7.68 -3.11 -6.81
CA ALA A 167 -7.35 -3.54 -5.46
C ALA A 167 -5.84 -3.68 -5.26
N GLU A 168 -5.36 -3.16 -4.15
CA GLU A 168 -4.02 -3.47 -3.64
C GLU A 168 -4.02 -4.88 -3.05
N ALA A 169 -3.13 -5.75 -3.55
CA ALA A 169 -3.05 -7.17 -3.19
C ALA A 169 -1.78 -7.42 -2.35
N CYS A 170 -1.96 -7.50 -1.02
CA CYS A 170 -0.87 -7.70 -0.09
C CYS A 170 -0.55 -9.19 0.05
N GLU A 171 0.73 -9.51 -0.09
CA GLU A 171 1.29 -10.87 0.02
C GLU A 171 1.37 -11.38 1.47
N TYR A 172 1.39 -10.49 2.44
CA TYR A 172 1.53 -10.86 3.85
C TYR A 172 0.45 -11.83 4.30
N CYS A 173 0.88 -12.89 4.99
CA CYS A 173 0.02 -14.03 5.39
C CYS A 173 -0.73 -14.68 4.21
N ASN A 174 -0.19 -14.60 3.00
CA ASN A 174 -0.83 -15.12 1.78
C ASN A 174 -2.27 -14.58 1.56
N SER A 175 -2.59 -13.40 2.10
CA SER A 175 -3.95 -12.87 2.05
C SER A 175 -4.43 -12.62 0.61
N PHE A 176 -3.55 -12.25 -0.31
CA PHE A 176 -3.88 -12.05 -1.73
C PHE A 176 -4.31 -13.35 -2.45
N LEU A 177 -3.94 -14.54 -1.93
CA LEU A 177 -4.37 -15.82 -2.49
C LEU A 177 -5.89 -16.10 -2.29
N SER A 178 -6.54 -15.30 -1.47
CA SER A 178 -8.00 -15.31 -1.34
C SER A 178 -8.71 -14.43 -2.37
N PHE A 179 -7.98 -13.64 -3.16
CA PHE A 179 -8.54 -12.75 -4.17
C PHE A 179 -8.94 -13.52 -5.45
N ALA A 180 -9.68 -12.86 -6.33
CA ALA A 180 -10.09 -13.40 -7.63
C ALA A 180 -9.72 -12.40 -8.74
N PRO A 181 -8.42 -12.22 -9.04
CA PRO A 181 -7.98 -11.29 -10.07
C PRO A 181 -8.38 -11.78 -11.46
N THR A 182 -8.85 -10.87 -12.33
CA THR A 182 -8.88 -11.08 -13.78
C THR A 182 -7.67 -10.48 -14.45
N THR A 183 -7.01 -9.53 -13.77
CA THR A 183 -5.74 -8.95 -14.16
C THR A 183 -4.87 -8.81 -12.90
N ALA A 184 -3.74 -9.48 -12.87
CA ALA A 184 -2.74 -9.38 -11.81
C ALA A 184 -1.54 -8.57 -12.29
N VAL A 185 -1.11 -7.58 -11.48
CA VAL A 185 0.14 -6.83 -11.71
C VAL A 185 1.14 -7.27 -10.67
N ILE A 186 2.35 -7.64 -11.10
CA ILE A 186 3.47 -8.02 -10.23
C ILE A 186 4.62 -7.05 -10.47
N LEU A 187 4.87 -6.19 -9.48
CA LEU A 187 5.81 -5.08 -9.59
C LEU A 187 7.26 -5.51 -9.32
N ASN A 188 7.44 -6.28 -8.25
CA ASN A 188 8.73 -6.79 -7.78
C ASN A 188 8.50 -7.92 -6.79
N VAL A 189 9.49 -8.80 -6.63
CA VAL A 189 9.47 -9.91 -5.67
C VAL A 189 10.83 -9.95 -4.96
N GLU A 190 10.86 -9.42 -3.75
CA GLU A 190 12.04 -9.24 -2.93
C GLU A 190 11.82 -9.81 -1.52
N PRO A 191 12.88 -10.05 -0.73
CA PRO A 191 12.75 -10.52 0.66
C PRO A 191 12.04 -9.47 1.52
N ASP A 192 10.85 -9.79 2.01
CA ASP A 192 10.13 -9.06 3.05
C ASP A 192 9.25 -10.04 3.83
N HIS A 193 8.68 -9.59 4.96
CA HIS A 193 7.80 -10.42 5.81
C HIS A 193 8.42 -11.78 6.19
N LEU A 194 9.71 -11.78 6.55
CA LEU A 194 10.46 -12.97 6.96
C LEU A 194 10.01 -13.53 8.33
N ASP A 195 9.09 -12.86 9.01
CA ASP A 195 8.30 -13.38 10.12
C ASP A 195 7.23 -14.39 9.69
N PHE A 196 6.83 -14.36 8.42
CA PHE A 196 5.82 -15.26 7.84
C PHE A 196 6.43 -16.18 6.77
N PHE A 197 7.17 -15.62 5.79
CA PHE A 197 7.82 -16.38 4.74
C PHE A 197 9.17 -16.93 5.21
N LYS A 198 9.46 -18.17 4.78
CA LYS A 198 10.71 -18.84 5.14
C LYS A 198 11.93 -18.19 4.45
N ASP A 199 11.81 -17.89 3.18
CA ASP A 199 12.88 -17.39 2.31
C ASP A 199 12.29 -16.79 1.02
N LEU A 200 13.14 -16.23 0.17
CA LEU A 200 12.75 -15.63 -1.11
C LEU A 200 12.06 -16.65 -2.04
N ASP A 201 12.45 -17.92 -2.02
CA ASP A 201 11.82 -18.94 -2.87
C ASP A 201 10.39 -19.24 -2.39
N ASP A 202 10.13 -19.12 -1.11
CA ASP A 202 8.78 -19.23 -0.57
C ASP A 202 7.90 -18.05 -0.98
N ILE A 203 8.46 -16.83 -0.99
CA ILE A 203 7.80 -15.63 -1.51
C ILE A 203 7.50 -15.81 -3.00
N LYS A 204 8.47 -16.22 -3.82
CA LYS A 204 8.27 -16.47 -5.26
C LYS A 204 7.16 -17.49 -5.53
N ARG A 205 7.09 -18.59 -4.77
CA ARG A 205 6.00 -19.56 -4.88
C ARG A 205 4.64 -18.94 -4.58
N SER A 206 4.57 -18.07 -3.58
CA SER A 206 3.33 -17.37 -3.23
C SER A 206 2.87 -16.44 -4.37
N PHE A 207 3.79 -15.65 -4.96
CA PHE A 207 3.48 -14.81 -6.12
C PHE A 207 3.10 -15.64 -7.35
N ARG A 208 3.73 -16.79 -7.56
CA ARG A 208 3.34 -17.76 -8.60
C ARG A 208 1.90 -18.21 -8.43
N HIS A 209 1.53 -18.66 -7.23
CA HIS A 209 0.16 -19.09 -6.93
C HIS A 209 -0.84 -17.92 -7.13
N PHE A 210 -0.47 -16.70 -6.77
CA PHE A 210 -1.32 -15.53 -7.02
C PHE A 210 -1.55 -15.30 -8.52
N ALA A 211 -0.52 -15.39 -9.35
CA ALA A 211 -0.64 -15.25 -10.79
C ALA A 211 -1.49 -16.38 -11.42
N GLU A 212 -1.43 -17.59 -10.87
CA GLU A 212 -2.24 -18.74 -11.30
C GLU A 212 -3.75 -18.59 -10.99
N LEU A 213 -4.14 -17.67 -10.09
CA LEU A 213 -5.55 -17.32 -9.84
C LEU A 213 -6.20 -16.60 -11.04
N VAL A 214 -5.39 -15.95 -11.88
CA VAL A 214 -5.89 -15.29 -13.09
C VAL A 214 -6.47 -16.31 -14.03
N PRO A 215 -7.71 -16.14 -14.57
CA PRO A 215 -8.28 -17.07 -15.54
C PRO A 215 -7.50 -17.09 -16.86
N ALA A 216 -7.71 -18.11 -17.69
CA ALA A 216 -6.97 -18.32 -18.94
C ALA A 216 -7.10 -17.14 -19.92
N GLU A 217 -8.22 -16.42 -19.89
CA GLU A 217 -8.51 -15.24 -20.69
C GLU A 217 -8.08 -13.92 -20.04
N GLY A 218 -7.58 -13.98 -18.80
CA GLY A 218 -7.10 -12.82 -18.05
C GLY A 218 -5.66 -12.46 -18.39
N TRP A 219 -5.10 -11.49 -17.68
CA TRP A 219 -3.76 -10.98 -17.93
C TRP A 219 -2.89 -10.98 -16.68
N VAL A 220 -1.63 -11.34 -16.85
CA VAL A 220 -0.58 -11.09 -15.84
C VAL A 220 0.38 -10.04 -16.39
N VAL A 221 0.48 -8.93 -15.70
CA VAL A 221 1.39 -7.81 -16.00
C VAL A 221 2.61 -7.94 -15.09
N VAL A 222 3.81 -8.02 -15.64
CA VAL A 222 5.03 -8.29 -14.87
C VAL A 222 6.16 -7.32 -15.20
N ASN A 223 6.91 -6.92 -14.19
CA ASN A 223 8.11 -6.12 -14.35
C ASN A 223 9.25 -6.95 -14.92
N GLN A 224 9.66 -6.67 -16.16
CA GLN A 224 10.78 -7.34 -16.83
C GLN A 224 12.14 -6.96 -16.23
N ASP A 225 12.24 -5.83 -15.55
CA ASP A 225 13.47 -5.37 -14.92
C ASP A 225 13.69 -5.96 -13.53
N ASP A 226 12.68 -6.65 -12.98
CA ASP A 226 12.78 -7.34 -11.68
C ASP A 226 13.06 -8.84 -11.85
N PRO A 227 14.27 -9.31 -11.50
CA PRO A 227 14.62 -10.72 -11.64
C PRO A 227 13.75 -11.66 -10.80
N GLY A 228 13.35 -11.21 -9.60
CA GLY A 228 12.53 -12.01 -8.68
C GLY A 228 11.12 -12.25 -9.24
N ALA A 229 10.49 -11.21 -9.82
CA ALA A 229 9.19 -11.32 -10.47
C ALA A 229 9.25 -12.20 -11.73
N MET A 230 10.28 -12.03 -12.57
CA MET A 230 10.46 -12.83 -13.78
C MET A 230 10.70 -14.30 -13.46
N ASP A 231 11.50 -14.59 -12.43
CA ASP A 231 11.77 -15.96 -11.99
C ASP A 231 10.52 -16.62 -11.38
N ALA A 232 9.77 -15.89 -10.54
CA ALA A 232 8.52 -16.37 -9.96
C ALA A 232 7.49 -16.77 -11.03
N LEU A 233 7.49 -16.12 -12.20
CA LEU A 233 6.53 -16.32 -13.28
C LEU A 233 7.09 -17.11 -14.46
N ALA A 234 8.27 -17.69 -14.35
CA ALA A 234 8.83 -18.53 -15.39
C ALA A 234 7.84 -19.65 -15.77
N GLU A 235 7.64 -19.87 -17.08
CA GLU A 235 6.72 -20.89 -17.61
C GLU A 235 5.26 -20.79 -17.08
N LEU A 236 4.79 -19.58 -16.77
CA LEU A 236 3.40 -19.35 -16.38
C LEU A 236 2.47 -19.60 -17.58
N ASP A 237 1.51 -20.49 -17.44
CA ASP A 237 0.47 -20.77 -18.46
C ASP A 237 -0.69 -19.76 -18.36
N ARG A 238 -0.40 -18.49 -18.62
CA ARG A 238 -1.38 -17.37 -18.69
C ARG A 238 -0.86 -16.33 -19.68
N PRO A 239 -1.74 -15.49 -20.27
CA PRO A 239 -1.30 -14.34 -21.04
C PRO A 239 -0.48 -13.38 -20.18
N VAL A 240 0.78 -13.14 -20.59
CA VAL A 240 1.69 -12.23 -19.89
C VAL A 240 1.94 -11.00 -20.74
N LEU A 241 1.89 -9.82 -20.12
CA LEU A 241 2.34 -8.55 -20.67
C LEU A 241 3.49 -8.03 -19.81
N THR A 242 4.64 -7.79 -20.41
CA THR A 242 5.81 -7.28 -19.68
C THR A 242 5.88 -5.76 -19.73
N PHE A 243 6.34 -5.15 -18.63
CA PHE A 243 6.73 -3.74 -18.62
C PHE A 243 8.14 -3.57 -18.08
N GLY A 244 8.78 -2.46 -18.42
CA GLY A 244 10.11 -2.11 -17.91
C GLY A 244 10.52 -0.71 -18.32
N LEU A 245 11.65 -0.22 -17.82
CA LEU A 245 12.08 1.16 -18.05
C LEU A 245 12.44 1.40 -19.52
N GLU A 246 13.23 0.51 -20.13
CA GLU A 246 13.76 0.66 -21.47
C GLU A 246 13.37 -0.51 -22.39
N ARG A 247 12.74 -1.55 -21.87
CA ARG A 247 12.39 -2.79 -22.58
C ARG A 247 11.10 -3.38 -22.03
N GLY A 248 10.58 -4.37 -22.71
CA GLY A 248 9.27 -4.98 -22.41
C GLY A 248 8.23 -4.58 -23.44
N ASP A 249 7.06 -5.18 -23.36
CA ASP A 249 5.92 -4.86 -24.22
C ASP A 249 5.45 -3.41 -24.00
N VAL A 250 5.63 -2.91 -22.77
CA VAL A 250 5.33 -1.53 -22.37
C VAL A 250 6.59 -0.91 -21.75
N HIS A 251 7.10 0.16 -22.34
CA HIS A 251 8.31 0.83 -21.82
C HIS A 251 8.34 2.33 -22.15
N ALA A 252 9.32 3.05 -21.58
CA ALA A 252 9.51 4.48 -21.82
C ALA A 252 10.42 4.71 -23.03
N ALA A 253 9.98 5.56 -23.97
CA ALA A 253 10.79 6.00 -25.10
C ALA A 253 11.08 7.50 -24.97
N GLY A 254 12.32 7.93 -25.32
CA GLY A 254 12.70 9.34 -25.29
C GLY A 254 12.52 9.98 -23.90
N LEU A 255 12.98 9.29 -22.88
CA LEU A 255 12.90 9.70 -21.48
C LEU A 255 13.69 10.98 -21.21
N THR A 256 13.05 11.92 -20.54
CA THR A 256 13.66 13.16 -20.05
C THR A 256 13.19 13.44 -18.63
N TRP A 257 13.99 14.18 -17.86
CA TRP A 257 13.70 14.52 -16.48
C TRP A 257 13.61 16.03 -16.27
N ASN A 258 12.62 16.47 -15.50
CA ASN A 258 12.46 17.88 -15.09
C ASN A 258 12.05 17.90 -13.61
N GLY A 259 12.91 18.49 -12.75
CA GLY A 259 12.66 18.54 -11.30
C GLY A 259 12.44 17.15 -10.67
N GLY A 260 13.15 16.12 -11.17
CA GLY A 260 12.99 14.74 -10.71
C GLY A 260 11.77 14.00 -11.28
N CYS A 261 10.89 14.67 -12.04
CA CYS A 261 9.72 14.08 -12.69
C CYS A 261 10.04 13.61 -14.12
N ALA A 262 9.57 12.41 -14.46
CA ALA A 262 9.80 11.82 -15.79
C ALA A 262 8.81 12.35 -16.83
N SER A 263 9.32 12.58 -18.06
CA SER A 263 8.54 12.84 -19.27
C SER A 263 9.02 11.90 -20.37
N PHE A 264 8.12 11.11 -20.94
CA PHE A 264 8.47 10.05 -21.89
C PHE A 264 7.35 9.76 -22.88
N GLY A 265 7.70 9.14 -24.01
CA GLY A 265 6.73 8.51 -24.90
C GLY A 265 6.38 7.12 -24.36
N LEU A 266 5.10 6.80 -24.24
CA LEU A 266 4.65 5.47 -23.83
C LEU A 266 4.69 4.54 -25.06
N TRP A 267 5.62 3.59 -25.10
CA TRP A 267 5.65 2.55 -26.11
C TRP A 267 4.82 1.35 -25.66
N VAL A 268 3.89 0.89 -26.52
CA VAL A 268 3.05 -0.29 -26.25
C VAL A 268 3.03 -1.16 -27.51
N LYS A 269 3.66 -2.33 -27.47
CA LYS A 269 3.62 -3.38 -28.52
C LYS A 269 3.77 -2.85 -29.97
N GLY A 270 4.60 -1.84 -30.20
CA GLY A 270 4.86 -1.28 -31.52
C GLY A 270 3.90 -0.16 -31.97
N GLU A 271 3.00 0.27 -31.10
CA GLU A 271 2.14 1.42 -31.39
C GLU A 271 2.89 2.76 -31.28
N VAL A 272 2.32 3.81 -31.90
CA VAL A 272 2.88 5.17 -31.83
C VAL A 272 2.85 5.67 -30.40
N PRO A 273 4.00 6.10 -29.83
CA PRO A 273 4.02 6.52 -28.42
C PRO A 273 3.16 7.74 -28.17
N VAL A 274 2.45 7.70 -27.05
CA VAL A 274 1.78 8.86 -26.45
C VAL A 274 2.74 9.48 -25.43
N ARG A 275 2.81 10.81 -25.38
CA ARG A 275 3.65 11.48 -24.38
C ARG A 275 2.98 11.51 -23.02
N ILE A 276 3.69 11.05 -21.99
CA ILE A 276 3.28 11.08 -20.58
C ILE A 276 4.22 12.01 -19.83
N ASN A 277 3.66 12.86 -18.97
CA ASN A 277 4.39 13.74 -18.06
C ASN A 277 3.93 13.41 -16.65
N LEU A 278 4.83 12.89 -15.81
CA LEU A 278 4.54 12.62 -14.41
C LEU A 278 4.67 13.89 -13.58
N ALA A 279 3.82 14.03 -12.59
CA ALA A 279 3.90 15.10 -11.59
C ALA A 279 4.56 14.64 -10.28
N VAL A 280 4.97 13.38 -10.20
CA VAL A 280 5.68 12.80 -9.05
C VAL A 280 7.11 12.41 -9.44
N PRO A 281 8.11 12.69 -8.58
CA PRO A 281 9.50 12.44 -8.90
C PRO A 281 9.91 10.97 -8.69
N GLY A 282 11.02 10.58 -9.30
CA GLY A 282 11.71 9.32 -9.03
C GLY A 282 11.54 8.25 -10.09
N VAL A 283 12.60 7.47 -10.29
CA VAL A 283 12.63 6.33 -11.24
C VAL A 283 11.61 5.24 -10.86
N HIS A 284 11.43 4.99 -9.56
CA HIS A 284 10.43 4.05 -9.08
C HIS A 284 9.00 4.47 -9.47
N ASN A 285 8.70 5.78 -9.52
CA ASN A 285 7.39 6.26 -9.98
C ASN A 285 7.23 6.17 -11.50
N LEU A 286 8.32 6.25 -12.27
CA LEU A 286 8.29 5.90 -13.68
C LEU A 286 7.92 4.42 -13.88
N SER A 287 8.56 3.50 -13.14
CA SER A 287 8.24 2.07 -13.18
C SER A 287 6.78 1.80 -12.77
N ASN A 288 6.29 2.42 -11.68
CA ASN A 288 4.90 2.32 -11.26
C ASN A 288 3.92 2.82 -12.34
N ALA A 289 4.25 3.92 -13.02
CA ALA A 289 3.43 4.47 -14.11
C ALA A 289 3.37 3.54 -15.32
N LEU A 290 4.50 2.91 -15.69
CA LEU A 290 4.55 1.91 -16.77
C LEU A 290 3.73 0.67 -16.42
N ALA A 291 3.79 0.19 -15.18
CA ALA A 291 2.94 -0.88 -14.68
C ALA A 291 1.45 -0.53 -14.77
N ALA A 292 1.08 0.69 -14.35
CA ALA A 292 -0.31 1.17 -14.44
C ALA A 292 -0.80 1.29 -15.89
N CYS A 293 0.06 1.78 -16.80
CA CYS A 293 -0.24 1.82 -18.24
C CYS A 293 -0.40 0.42 -18.84
N ALA A 294 0.47 -0.52 -18.49
CA ALA A 294 0.39 -1.90 -18.95
C ALA A 294 -0.93 -2.57 -18.51
N ALA A 295 -1.30 -2.39 -17.23
CA ALA A 295 -2.58 -2.89 -16.70
C ALA A 295 -3.79 -2.24 -17.38
N ALA A 296 -3.75 -0.93 -17.59
CA ALA A 296 -4.80 -0.19 -18.26
C ALA A 296 -4.95 -0.62 -19.74
N TYR A 297 -3.84 -0.88 -20.43
CA TYR A 297 -3.82 -1.39 -21.79
C TYR A 297 -4.50 -2.77 -21.90
N CYS A 298 -4.19 -3.70 -20.99
CA CYS A 298 -4.86 -5.01 -20.93
C CYS A 298 -6.38 -4.89 -20.78
N LEU A 299 -6.87 -3.82 -20.16
CA LEU A 299 -8.28 -3.56 -19.93
C LEU A 299 -8.89 -2.58 -20.95
N GLY A 300 -8.20 -2.33 -22.07
CA GLY A 300 -8.71 -1.56 -23.20
C GLY A 300 -8.92 -0.07 -22.86
N VAL A 301 -8.06 0.53 -22.07
CA VAL A 301 -8.03 1.98 -21.85
C VAL A 301 -7.18 2.62 -22.94
N ASP A 302 -7.68 3.73 -23.49
CA ASP A 302 -6.97 4.48 -24.52
C ASP A 302 -5.68 5.12 -23.94
N PRO A 303 -4.52 5.06 -24.65
CA PRO A 303 -3.28 5.68 -24.21
C PRO A 303 -3.39 7.18 -23.88
N ALA A 304 -4.26 7.94 -24.57
CA ALA A 304 -4.50 9.34 -24.25
C ALA A 304 -5.16 9.53 -22.88
N ASP A 305 -6.02 8.59 -22.46
CA ASP A 305 -6.61 8.59 -21.12
C ASP A 305 -5.60 8.23 -20.05
N MET A 306 -4.66 7.32 -20.35
CA MET A 306 -3.54 7.00 -19.48
C MET A 306 -2.69 8.26 -19.22
N ALA A 307 -2.35 9.00 -20.29
CA ALA A 307 -1.57 10.23 -20.17
C ALA A 307 -2.31 11.30 -19.35
N ARG A 308 -3.64 11.47 -19.56
CA ARG A 308 -4.44 12.42 -18.79
C ARG A 308 -4.52 12.04 -17.31
N GLY A 309 -4.75 10.77 -17.01
CA GLY A 309 -4.84 10.27 -15.64
C GLY A 309 -3.53 10.43 -14.87
N LEU A 310 -2.41 10.06 -15.48
CA LEU A 310 -1.09 10.17 -14.87
C LEU A 310 -0.64 11.62 -14.68
N ALA A 311 -1.00 12.54 -15.57
CA ALA A 311 -0.73 13.97 -15.41
C ALA A 311 -1.47 14.59 -14.20
N GLN A 312 -2.59 14.00 -13.77
CA GLN A 312 -3.37 14.45 -12.62
C GLN A 312 -2.93 13.76 -11.30
N PHE A 313 -2.08 12.74 -11.38
CA PHE A 313 -1.61 12.05 -10.20
C PHE A 313 -0.49 12.85 -9.52
N THR A 314 -0.78 13.44 -8.37
CA THR A 314 0.15 14.25 -7.58
C THR A 314 0.71 13.52 -6.36
N GLY A 315 0.47 12.21 -6.24
CA GLY A 315 0.92 11.36 -5.15
C GLY A 315 -0.24 10.69 -4.38
N ALA A 316 0.13 9.80 -3.49
CA ALA A 316 -0.76 9.19 -2.51
C ALA A 316 -0.33 9.62 -1.11
N GLY A 317 -1.24 9.57 -0.15
CA GLY A 317 -0.94 9.93 1.22
C GLY A 317 0.25 9.13 1.76
N ARG A 318 1.14 9.82 2.44
CA ARG A 318 2.38 9.26 2.97
C ARG A 318 3.32 8.63 1.90
N ARG A 319 3.29 9.11 0.65
CA ARG A 319 4.21 8.71 -0.44
C ARG A 319 4.85 9.95 -1.01
N PHE A 320 5.95 10.39 -0.44
CA PHE A 320 6.62 11.66 -0.68
C PHE A 320 5.62 12.84 -0.62
N GLU A 321 4.82 12.84 0.44
CA GLU A 321 3.73 13.79 0.65
C GLU A 321 4.26 15.08 1.27
N LYS A 322 4.03 16.21 0.61
CA LYS A 322 4.39 17.52 1.18
C LYS A 322 3.47 17.87 2.36
N LYS A 323 4.04 18.02 3.56
CA LYS A 323 3.32 18.46 4.76
C LYS A 323 3.30 19.98 4.91
N GLY A 324 4.30 20.67 4.40
CA GLY A 324 4.40 22.12 4.48
C GLY A 324 5.82 22.62 4.43
N THR A 325 6.08 23.76 5.07
CA THR A 325 7.41 24.38 5.18
C THR A 325 7.67 24.77 6.63
N TYR A 326 8.94 24.74 7.03
CA TYR A 326 9.41 25.25 8.33
C TYR A 326 10.68 26.06 8.13
N HIS A 327 10.66 27.36 8.45
CA HIS A 327 11.79 28.28 8.34
C HIS A 327 12.55 28.21 6.99
N GLY A 328 11.80 28.03 5.89
CA GLY A 328 12.37 27.94 4.54
C GLY A 328 12.92 26.56 4.16
N ALA A 329 12.71 25.55 4.97
CA ALA A 329 12.89 24.14 4.64
C ALA A 329 11.54 23.53 4.23
N ASP A 330 11.53 22.70 3.20
CA ASP A 330 10.34 21.91 2.83
C ASP A 330 10.26 20.64 3.70
N VAL A 331 9.07 20.30 4.18
CA VAL A 331 8.80 19.13 5.02
C VAL A 331 7.92 18.14 4.26
N TYR A 332 8.42 16.91 4.12
CA TYR A 332 7.72 15.81 3.45
C TYR A 332 7.64 14.58 4.35
N ASP A 333 6.59 13.78 4.15
CA ASP A 333 6.42 12.47 4.81
C ASP A 333 6.47 11.34 3.77
N ASP A 334 7.09 10.21 4.14
CA ASP A 334 7.10 9.01 3.34
C ASP A 334 6.93 7.74 4.18
N TYR A 335 6.19 6.80 3.66
CA TYR A 335 5.88 5.53 4.33
C TYR A 335 7.00 4.49 4.22
N ALA A 336 8.10 4.80 3.53
CA ALA A 336 9.22 3.87 3.33
C ALA A 336 9.70 3.27 4.65
N HIS A 337 9.79 1.95 4.69
CA HIS A 337 10.13 1.20 5.91
C HIS A 337 10.99 -0.03 5.60
N HIS A 338 11.31 -0.27 4.33
CA HIS A 338 12.28 -1.26 3.85
C HIS A 338 13.55 -0.55 3.35
N PRO A 339 14.77 -1.14 3.46
CA PRO A 339 16.00 -0.49 3.00
C PRO A 339 15.96 -0.05 1.54
N ASP A 340 15.36 -0.85 0.64
CA ASP A 340 15.30 -0.52 -0.79
C ASP A 340 14.35 0.64 -1.07
N GLU A 341 13.21 0.72 -0.38
CA GLU A 341 12.32 1.89 -0.43
C GLU A 341 13.04 3.15 0.06
N LEU A 342 13.73 3.06 1.19
CA LEU A 342 14.50 4.16 1.77
C LEU A 342 15.63 4.61 0.85
N ARG A 343 16.31 3.66 0.19
CA ARG A 343 17.36 3.93 -0.81
C ARG A 343 16.78 4.67 -2.01
N ALA A 344 15.66 4.20 -2.54
CA ALA A 344 14.97 4.83 -3.67
C ALA A 344 14.54 6.26 -3.32
N LEU A 345 13.95 6.46 -2.14
CA LEU A 345 13.54 7.76 -1.62
C LEU A 345 14.70 8.73 -1.47
N LEU A 346 15.76 8.34 -0.74
CA LEU A 346 16.90 9.22 -0.47
C LEU A 346 17.69 9.52 -1.73
N THR A 347 17.87 8.55 -2.63
CA THR A 347 18.51 8.77 -3.93
C THR A 347 17.73 9.78 -4.77
N MET A 348 16.41 9.63 -4.85
CA MET A 348 15.54 10.57 -5.53
C MET A 348 15.62 11.96 -4.88
N ALA A 349 15.52 12.05 -3.55
CA ALA A 349 15.57 13.31 -2.81
C ALA A 349 16.85 14.12 -3.12
N LYS A 350 17.98 13.46 -3.29
CA LYS A 350 19.26 14.08 -3.68
C LYS A 350 19.24 14.71 -5.09
N THR A 351 18.34 14.29 -5.96
CA THR A 351 18.23 14.85 -7.34
C THR A 351 17.32 16.05 -7.43
N LEU A 352 16.59 16.41 -6.36
CA LEU A 352 15.60 17.48 -6.38
C LEU A 352 16.19 18.91 -6.20
N GLY A 353 17.50 19.02 -6.01
CA GLY A 353 18.18 20.32 -5.94
C GLY A 353 18.12 21.02 -4.58
N TYR A 354 17.69 20.36 -3.53
CA TYR A 354 17.78 20.86 -2.15
C TYR A 354 19.23 20.97 -1.68
N ARG A 355 19.49 21.90 -0.77
CA ARG A 355 20.85 22.11 -0.21
C ARG A 355 21.31 20.93 0.62
N ARG A 356 20.40 20.36 1.41
CA ARG A 356 20.61 19.17 2.25
C ARG A 356 19.32 18.36 2.32
N VAL A 357 19.47 17.05 2.51
CA VAL A 357 18.39 16.13 2.86
C VAL A 357 18.58 15.72 4.32
N VAL A 358 17.66 16.12 5.19
CA VAL A 358 17.59 15.72 6.60
C VAL A 358 16.52 14.65 6.74
N CYS A 359 16.88 13.45 7.20
CA CYS A 359 15.98 12.30 7.30
C CYS A 359 15.73 11.94 8.77
N ALA A 360 14.48 12.06 9.23
CA ALA A 360 14.03 11.45 10.47
C ALA A 360 13.39 10.09 10.14
N PHE A 361 14.06 9.01 10.53
CA PHE A 361 13.63 7.65 10.23
C PHE A 361 13.14 6.94 11.50
N GLN A 362 11.94 6.33 11.39
CA GLN A 362 11.38 5.45 12.43
C GLN A 362 11.42 4.00 11.94
N PRO A 363 12.32 3.15 12.50
CA PRO A 363 12.29 1.73 12.19
C PRO A 363 10.93 1.12 12.56
N HIS A 364 10.44 0.18 11.74
CA HIS A 364 9.14 -0.45 11.94
C HIS A 364 9.33 -1.95 12.19
N THR A 365 8.88 -2.40 13.36
CA THR A 365 9.02 -3.73 13.98
C THR A 365 10.47 -4.10 14.35
N TYR A 366 10.60 -4.88 15.42
CA TYR A 366 11.92 -5.37 15.88
C TYR A 366 12.48 -6.41 14.92
N THR A 367 11.63 -7.31 14.40
CA THR A 367 12.05 -8.37 13.47
C THR A 367 12.65 -7.79 12.19
N ARG A 368 11.98 -6.83 11.55
CA ARG A 368 12.50 -6.18 10.34
C ARG A 368 13.76 -5.36 10.65
N THR A 369 13.77 -4.64 11.75
CA THR A 369 14.94 -3.84 12.15
C THR A 369 16.15 -4.74 12.37
N ALA A 370 15.99 -5.90 13.01
CA ALA A 370 17.08 -6.85 13.21
C ALA A 370 17.55 -7.48 11.88
N ALA A 371 16.61 -7.90 11.02
CA ALA A 371 16.93 -8.53 9.74
C ALA A 371 17.72 -7.61 8.81
N PHE A 372 17.40 -6.32 8.77
CA PHE A 372 18.00 -5.34 7.85
C PHE A 372 18.85 -4.28 8.57
N PHE A 373 19.35 -4.58 9.76
CA PHE A 373 20.05 -3.60 10.60
C PHE A 373 21.21 -2.90 9.91
N ASN A 374 22.07 -3.66 9.23
CA ASN A 374 23.23 -3.12 8.51
C ASN A 374 22.81 -2.37 7.24
N ASP A 375 21.76 -2.82 6.57
CA ASP A 375 21.24 -2.20 5.35
C ASP A 375 20.63 -0.83 5.67
N PHE A 376 19.88 -0.70 6.77
CA PHE A 376 19.40 0.59 7.27
C PHE A 376 20.53 1.52 7.61
N ALA A 377 21.57 1.03 8.33
CA ALA A 377 22.75 1.84 8.69
C ALA A 377 23.47 2.35 7.44
N GLN A 378 23.58 1.54 6.41
CA GLN A 378 24.21 1.93 5.14
C GLN A 378 23.37 2.95 4.37
N VAL A 379 22.07 2.71 4.24
CA VAL A 379 21.18 3.54 3.41
C VAL A 379 20.97 4.93 4.02
N LEU A 380 20.84 5.02 5.34
CA LEU A 380 20.66 6.31 6.03
C LEU A 380 21.86 7.26 5.89
N GLN A 381 23.04 6.75 5.54
CA GLN A 381 24.20 7.58 5.21
C GLN A 381 24.04 8.37 3.90
N LEU A 382 23.04 8.09 3.09
CA LEU A 382 22.69 8.90 1.92
C LEU A 382 22.11 10.27 2.30
N ALA A 383 21.53 10.40 3.49
CA ALA A 383 21.07 11.68 4.02
C ALA A 383 22.25 12.54 4.50
N ASP A 384 22.11 13.87 4.46
CA ASP A 384 23.13 14.79 4.99
C ASP A 384 23.08 14.90 6.52
N ALA A 385 21.94 14.55 7.12
CA ALA A 385 21.76 14.35 8.54
C ALA A 385 20.66 13.33 8.79
N ALA A 386 20.86 12.44 9.75
CA ALA A 386 19.88 11.42 10.12
C ALA A 386 19.48 11.55 11.60
N VAL A 387 18.18 11.47 11.86
CA VAL A 387 17.59 11.37 13.19
C VAL A 387 16.87 10.03 13.23
N VAL A 388 17.25 9.14 14.15
CA VAL A 388 16.60 7.83 14.30
C VAL A 388 15.62 7.91 15.47
N ALA A 389 14.33 7.71 15.18
CA ALA A 389 13.29 7.65 16.20
C ALA A 389 13.25 6.24 16.84
N GLU A 390 12.57 6.11 17.99
CA GLU A 390 12.38 4.81 18.63
C GLU A 390 11.62 3.85 17.71
N ILE A 391 11.96 2.55 17.79
CA ILE A 391 11.33 1.50 16.97
C ILE A 391 9.83 1.49 17.20
N TYR A 392 9.05 1.59 16.12
CA TYR A 392 7.61 1.39 16.18
C TYR A 392 7.32 -0.12 16.25
N ALA A 393 7.00 -0.60 17.42
CA ALA A 393 6.83 -2.03 17.70
C ALA A 393 5.66 -2.68 16.96
N ALA A 394 4.64 -1.91 16.55
CA ALA A 394 3.38 -2.41 16.01
C ALA A 394 2.73 -3.45 16.93
N ARG A 395 2.92 -4.74 16.65
CA ARG A 395 2.36 -5.86 17.43
C ARG A 395 3.44 -6.70 18.12
N GLU A 396 4.70 -6.34 17.91
CA GLU A 396 5.82 -7.11 18.43
C GLU A 396 6.19 -6.65 19.85
N THR A 397 6.80 -7.57 20.60
CA THR A 397 7.53 -7.28 21.83
C THR A 397 9.01 -7.48 21.54
N ASP A 398 9.87 -6.61 22.05
CA ASP A 398 11.31 -6.76 21.87
C ASP A 398 11.80 -8.06 22.54
N THR A 399 12.24 -9.00 21.71
CA THR A 399 12.89 -10.25 22.11
C THR A 399 14.25 -10.43 21.46
N LEU A 400 14.68 -9.45 20.62
CA LEU A 400 15.85 -9.57 19.74
C LEU A 400 17.02 -8.69 20.23
N GLY A 401 16.76 -7.79 21.19
CA GLY A 401 17.78 -6.88 21.74
C GLY A 401 18.30 -5.85 20.73
N VAL A 402 17.50 -5.49 19.72
CA VAL A 402 17.82 -4.46 18.75
C VAL A 402 17.23 -3.13 19.20
N SER A 403 17.97 -2.02 19.01
CA SER A 403 17.53 -0.69 19.42
C SER A 403 17.85 0.39 18.39
N SER A 404 17.03 1.44 18.37
CA SER A 404 17.26 2.65 17.57
C SER A 404 18.59 3.35 17.95
N GLN A 405 18.97 3.31 19.21
CA GLN A 405 20.24 3.86 19.67
C GLN A 405 21.42 3.14 19.01
N ALA A 406 21.40 1.79 19.02
CA ALA A 406 22.46 0.99 18.39
C ALA A 406 22.50 1.19 16.86
N LEU A 407 21.35 1.42 16.21
CA LEU A 407 21.29 1.74 14.80
C LEU A 407 21.91 3.12 14.52
N ALA A 408 21.56 4.14 15.31
CA ALA A 408 22.11 5.49 15.16
C ALA A 408 23.64 5.52 15.33
N GLU A 409 24.19 4.73 16.24
CA GLU A 409 25.65 4.61 16.48
C GLU A 409 26.42 4.04 15.26
N ARG A 410 25.73 3.34 14.34
CA ARG A 410 26.32 2.85 13.08
C ARG A 410 26.31 3.88 11.95
N ILE A 411 25.65 5.01 12.14
CA ILE A 411 25.46 6.04 11.11
C ILE A 411 26.27 7.28 11.53
N PRO A 412 27.31 7.68 10.80
CA PRO A 412 28.13 8.84 11.15
C PRO A 412 27.30 10.12 11.33
N GLY A 413 27.37 10.70 12.52
CA GLY A 413 26.68 11.95 12.85
C GLY A 413 25.18 11.83 13.10
N ALA A 414 24.61 10.62 13.06
CA ALA A 414 23.21 10.42 13.40
C ALA A 414 22.96 10.54 14.91
N VAL A 415 21.74 10.90 15.26
CA VAL A 415 21.29 10.98 16.65
C VAL A 415 20.01 10.16 16.83
N CYS A 416 19.89 9.49 17.99
CA CYS A 416 18.66 8.82 18.39
C CYS A 416 17.79 9.76 19.24
N ARG A 417 16.46 9.65 19.09
CA ARG A 417 15.47 10.37 19.90
C ARG A 417 14.35 9.42 20.30
N ALA A 418 14.03 9.41 21.59
CA ALA A 418 13.11 8.44 22.18
C ALA A 418 11.64 8.78 21.92
N THR A 419 11.30 10.07 21.82
CA THR A 419 9.90 10.50 21.62
C THR A 419 9.74 11.34 20.35
N LEU A 420 8.51 11.42 19.82
CA LEU A 420 8.23 12.24 18.64
C LEU A 420 8.44 13.74 18.92
N GLU A 421 8.20 14.18 20.15
CA GLU A 421 8.50 15.56 20.59
C GLU A 421 10.00 15.86 20.52
N GLU A 422 10.84 14.92 20.94
CA GLU A 422 12.29 15.06 20.86
C GLU A 422 12.77 15.04 19.40
N VAL A 423 12.15 14.20 18.54
CA VAL A 423 12.40 14.20 17.09
C VAL A 423 12.05 15.56 16.50
N THR A 424 10.86 16.09 16.79
CA THR A 424 10.38 17.40 16.31
C THR A 424 11.34 18.51 16.74
N ALA A 425 11.72 18.55 18.02
CA ALA A 425 12.66 19.55 18.55
C ALA A 425 14.04 19.44 17.88
N CYS A 426 14.52 18.23 17.62
CA CYS A 426 15.78 17.99 16.91
C CYS A 426 15.70 18.47 15.46
N LEU A 427 14.62 18.17 14.74
CA LEU A 427 14.40 18.64 13.38
C LEU A 427 14.33 20.18 13.32
N ALA A 428 13.65 20.83 14.29
CA ALA A 428 13.57 22.27 14.39
C ALA A 428 14.95 22.93 14.56
N GLN A 429 15.86 22.31 15.32
CA GLN A 429 17.24 22.78 15.50
C GLN A 429 18.11 22.55 14.25
N LEU A 430 17.87 21.48 13.50
CA LEU A 430 18.64 21.12 12.30
C LEU A 430 18.21 21.91 11.06
N ALA A 431 16.93 22.29 10.97
CA ALA A 431 16.33 22.93 9.81
C ALA A 431 17.03 24.20 9.39
N ARG A 432 17.30 24.34 8.09
CA ARG A 432 17.89 25.54 7.47
C ARG A 432 17.13 25.84 6.17
N PRO A 433 17.09 27.13 5.76
CA PRO A 433 16.47 27.49 4.48
C PRO A 433 17.11 26.73 3.31
N GLY A 434 16.25 26.12 2.47
CA GLY A 434 16.64 25.33 1.31
C GLY A 434 16.91 23.85 1.61
N ASP A 435 16.66 23.39 2.84
CA ASP A 435 16.71 21.97 3.18
C ASP A 435 15.42 21.23 2.74
N LEU A 436 15.56 19.93 2.51
CA LEU A 436 14.48 18.97 2.49
C LEU A 436 14.50 18.18 3.80
N ILE A 437 13.41 18.25 4.55
CA ILE A 437 13.20 17.46 5.77
C ILE A 437 12.23 16.34 5.43
N LEU A 438 12.66 15.10 5.71
CA LEU A 438 11.87 13.89 5.49
C LEU A 438 11.52 13.25 6.83
N THR A 439 10.24 12.99 7.09
CA THR A 439 9.79 12.03 8.11
C THR A 439 9.49 10.72 7.41
N VAL A 440 10.18 9.64 7.81
CA VAL A 440 10.18 8.37 7.06
C VAL A 440 9.88 7.19 7.98
N GLY A 441 8.88 6.39 7.62
CA GLY A 441 8.53 5.17 8.35
C GLY A 441 7.05 4.82 8.28
N ALA A 442 6.74 3.55 8.52
CA ALA A 442 5.35 3.04 8.49
C ALA A 442 4.57 3.29 9.80
N GLY A 443 5.25 3.76 10.85
CA GLY A 443 4.64 4.12 12.13
C GLY A 443 4.03 5.52 12.15
N ASP A 444 4.21 6.20 13.27
CA ASP A 444 3.62 7.50 13.58
C ASP A 444 4.58 8.71 13.42
N ILE A 445 5.76 8.49 12.86
CA ILE A 445 6.79 9.52 12.63
C ILE A 445 6.28 10.74 11.86
N TYR A 446 5.27 10.58 10.99
CA TYR A 446 4.65 11.68 10.25
C TYR A 446 4.12 12.79 11.16
N LEU A 447 3.71 12.43 12.39
CA LEU A 447 3.25 13.41 13.40
C LEU A 447 4.35 14.40 13.79
N ALA A 448 5.63 13.96 13.80
CA ALA A 448 6.74 14.87 14.06
C ALA A 448 6.91 15.90 12.94
N GLY A 449 6.68 15.50 11.68
CA GLY A 449 6.68 16.43 10.54
C GLY A 449 5.52 17.43 10.58
N GLU A 450 4.32 16.94 10.91
CA GLU A 450 3.13 17.80 11.06
C GLU A 450 3.30 18.78 12.23
N ALA A 451 3.82 18.33 13.37
CA ALA A 451 4.12 19.18 14.52
C ALA A 451 5.18 20.24 14.16
N LEU A 452 6.23 19.87 13.43
CA LEU A 452 7.26 20.80 12.97
C LEU A 452 6.66 21.93 12.11
N VAL A 453 5.82 21.58 11.13
CA VAL A 453 5.12 22.56 10.29
C VAL A 453 4.20 23.46 11.12
N GLY A 454 3.52 22.90 12.12
CA GLY A 454 2.65 23.66 13.04
C GLY A 454 3.37 24.64 13.96
N MET A 455 4.71 24.56 14.09
CA MET A 455 5.54 25.49 14.87
C MET A 455 5.97 26.73 14.07
N GLY A 456 5.88 26.72 12.76
CA GLY A 456 6.30 27.80 11.85
C GLY A 456 5.13 28.50 11.21
#